data_d4bf6295f8cd1edb41cde827f0f1bfc2
#
_entry.id   d4bf6295f8cd1edb41cde827f0f1bfc2
#
_cell.length_a   1.000
_cell.length_b   1.000
_cell.length_c   1.000
_cell.angle_alpha   90.00
_cell.angle_beta   90.00
_cell.angle_gamma   90.00
#
_symmetry.space_group_name_H-M   'P 1'
#
loop_
_entity.id
_entity.type
_entity.pdbx_description
1 polymer ?
#
loop_
_entity_poly.entity_id
_entity_poly.type
_entity_poly.pdbx_seq_one_letter_code
_entity_poly.pdbx_strand_id
1 'polypeptide(L)'
;RSSAASDVYKRQQGFANYFGYQRFGKFGDNYKEGLEILRGKKMKNVKMKEFLISAFQSELFNRYLSKRVELSHFTNDFSEKELIQIYKISKEEAKELKKQEQFFKLLKGEVLGHYPFGKCFLCEDLSAELERFRARDISAMGLLIGVKAYETGEGLALNLENEIFKDALEFKAKMQGSRRFMWRYLEELKWRYDEEKAHFCIEFFLQKGSYATVVLEEILHNTIFS
;
A
#
# COMPACT_ATOMS: atom_id res chain seq x y z
N ARG A 1 16.29 -25.05 -3.21
CA ARG A 1 16.99 -24.39 -2.06
C ARG A 1 17.41 -22.95 -2.36
N SER A 2 17.60 -22.54 -3.62
CA SER A 2 18.12 -21.20 -3.98
C SER A 2 17.02 -20.13 -4.16
N SER A 3 15.80 -20.49 -4.53
CA SER A 3 14.75 -19.51 -4.84
C SER A 3 14.23 -18.77 -3.60
N ALA A 4 13.85 -19.48 -2.54
CA ALA A 4 13.29 -18.86 -1.33
C ALA A 4 14.31 -17.92 -0.63
N ALA A 5 15.60 -18.31 -0.55
CA ALA A 5 16.63 -17.44 0.02
C ALA A 5 16.93 -16.23 -0.86
N SER A 6 16.91 -16.39 -2.19
CA SER A 6 17.04 -15.30 -3.17
C SER A 6 15.85 -14.33 -3.08
N ASP A 7 14.64 -14.85 -2.88
CA ASP A 7 13.43 -14.05 -2.74
C ASP A 7 13.38 -13.30 -1.42
N VAL A 8 13.83 -13.91 -0.32
CA VAL A 8 14.01 -13.22 0.98
C VAL A 8 15.05 -12.10 0.85
N TYR A 9 16.14 -12.29 0.11
CA TYR A 9 17.15 -11.26 -0.11
C TYR A 9 16.64 -10.10 -1.00
N LYS A 10 15.90 -10.40 -2.06
CA LYS A 10 15.25 -9.39 -2.90
C LYS A 10 14.23 -8.55 -2.12
N ARG A 11 13.64 -9.09 -1.08
CA ARG A 11 12.63 -8.43 -0.22
C ARG A 11 13.20 -7.54 0.86
N GLN A 12 14.50 -7.42 1.02
CA GLN A 12 15.11 -6.29 1.74
C GLN A 12 14.76 -4.94 1.09
N GLN A 13 14.20 -4.94 -0.12
CA GLN A 13 13.71 -3.76 -0.82
C GLN A 13 12.34 -3.26 -0.32
N GLY A 14 11.70 -3.95 0.62
CA GLY A 14 10.41 -3.60 1.18
C GLY A 14 9.26 -4.48 0.67
N PHE A 15 8.07 -4.23 1.20
CA PHE A 15 6.84 -4.97 0.86
C PHE A 15 5.62 -4.04 0.81
N ALA A 16 4.61 -4.45 0.05
CA ALA A 16 3.33 -3.77 -0.03
C ALA A 16 2.54 -3.93 1.29
N ASN A 17 2.27 -2.80 1.97
CA ASN A 17 1.71 -2.79 3.31
C ASN A 17 0.17 -2.88 3.29
N TYR A 18 -0.37 -3.93 2.72
CA TYR A 18 -1.80 -4.20 2.72
C TYR A 18 -2.37 -4.33 4.13
N PHE A 19 -3.66 -4.05 4.27
CA PHE A 19 -4.41 -4.55 5.41
C PHE A 19 -4.65 -6.05 5.24
N GLY A 20 -4.31 -6.83 6.25
CA GLY A 20 -4.49 -8.27 6.25
C GLY A 20 -5.95 -8.69 6.46
N TYR A 21 -6.24 -9.97 6.21
CA TYR A 21 -7.58 -10.56 6.29
C TYR A 21 -8.28 -10.31 7.64
N GLN A 22 -7.51 -10.25 8.75
CA GLN A 22 -8.06 -9.98 10.09
C GLN A 22 -8.86 -8.67 10.16
N ARG A 23 -8.59 -7.74 9.23
CA ARG A 23 -9.31 -6.46 9.12
C ARG A 23 -10.72 -6.65 8.59
N PHE A 24 -10.90 -7.66 7.75
CA PHE A 24 -12.13 -7.84 6.98
C PHE A 24 -13.07 -8.89 7.58
N GLY A 25 -12.67 -9.54 8.69
CA GLY A 25 -13.48 -10.53 9.39
C GLY A 25 -13.41 -11.92 8.75
N LYS A 26 -14.06 -12.89 9.40
CA LYS A 26 -14.01 -14.31 9.01
C LYS A 26 -14.44 -14.56 7.55
N PHE A 27 -15.37 -13.77 7.04
CA PHE A 27 -15.92 -13.92 5.69
C PHE A 27 -15.40 -12.86 4.71
N GLY A 28 -14.48 -12.01 5.13
CA GLY A 28 -13.89 -10.96 4.28
C GLY A 28 -14.85 -9.82 3.92
N ASP A 29 -15.96 -9.64 4.62
CA ASP A 29 -17.07 -8.75 4.22
C ASP A 29 -17.34 -7.56 5.16
N ASN A 30 -16.55 -7.37 6.21
CA ASN A 30 -16.68 -6.21 7.11
C ASN A 30 -16.74 -4.87 6.38
N TYR A 31 -16.06 -4.75 5.24
CA TYR A 31 -16.08 -3.52 4.45
C TYR A 31 -17.45 -3.25 3.81
N LYS A 32 -18.19 -4.29 3.44
CA LYS A 32 -19.56 -4.15 2.91
C LYS A 32 -20.50 -3.64 3.99
N GLU A 33 -20.41 -4.19 5.21
CA GLU A 33 -21.15 -3.71 6.37
C GLU A 33 -20.80 -2.24 6.67
N GLY A 34 -19.54 -1.85 6.57
CA GLY A 34 -19.09 -0.46 6.71
C GLY A 34 -19.74 0.47 5.68
N LEU A 35 -19.83 0.04 4.43
CA LEU A 35 -20.51 0.80 3.37
C LEU A 35 -22.01 0.94 3.64
N GLU A 36 -22.69 -0.12 4.08
CA GLU A 36 -24.11 -0.07 4.44
C GLU A 36 -24.37 0.92 5.60
N ILE A 37 -23.48 0.98 6.58
CA ILE A 37 -23.54 1.96 7.66
C ILE A 37 -23.39 3.39 7.13
N LEU A 38 -22.48 3.64 6.21
CA LEU A 38 -22.29 4.94 5.57
C LEU A 38 -23.52 5.34 4.76
N ARG A 39 -24.22 4.39 4.16
CA ARG A 39 -25.50 4.55 3.46
C ARG A 39 -26.70 4.77 4.38
N GLY A 40 -26.53 4.61 5.69
CA GLY A 40 -27.59 4.92 6.66
C GLY A 40 -28.09 3.74 7.49
N LYS A 41 -27.54 2.53 7.35
CA LYS A 41 -27.85 1.40 8.22
C LYS A 41 -27.52 1.75 9.68
N LYS A 42 -28.50 1.64 10.56
CA LYS A 42 -28.34 1.95 11.98
C LYS A 42 -27.53 0.85 12.70
N MET A 43 -26.58 1.27 13.51
CA MET A 43 -25.82 0.40 14.41
C MET A 43 -25.71 1.04 15.79
N LYS A 44 -26.13 0.31 16.83
CA LYS A 44 -26.13 0.82 18.21
C LYS A 44 -24.73 0.83 18.82
N ASN A 45 -23.91 -0.18 18.52
CA ASN A 45 -22.55 -0.28 19.06
C ASN A 45 -21.61 0.67 18.30
N VAL A 46 -21.23 1.77 18.94
CA VAL A 46 -20.38 2.81 18.34
C VAL A 46 -19.00 2.29 17.96
N LYS A 47 -18.35 1.50 18.79
CA LYS A 47 -17.02 0.94 18.52
C LYS A 47 -17.05 -0.01 17.31
N MET A 48 -18.08 -0.85 17.21
CA MET A 48 -18.25 -1.75 16.08
C MET A 48 -18.54 -0.95 14.79
N LYS A 49 -19.37 0.08 14.89
CA LYS A 49 -19.65 0.99 13.78
C LYS A 49 -18.35 1.60 13.22
N GLU A 50 -17.53 2.18 14.08
CA GLU A 50 -16.23 2.77 13.69
C GLU A 50 -15.29 1.74 13.09
N PHE A 51 -15.24 0.54 13.67
CA PHE A 51 -14.43 -0.56 13.15
C PHE A 51 -14.84 -0.96 11.71
N LEU A 52 -16.14 -1.13 11.46
CA LEU A 52 -16.67 -1.50 10.14
C LEU A 52 -16.47 -0.39 9.10
N ILE A 53 -16.69 0.87 9.47
CA ILE A 53 -16.40 2.01 8.59
C ILE A 53 -14.91 2.04 8.24
N SER A 54 -14.03 1.79 9.22
CA SER A 54 -12.60 1.75 8.96
C SER A 54 -12.17 0.51 8.14
N ALA A 55 -12.93 -0.59 8.16
CA ALA A 55 -12.72 -1.71 7.25
C ALA A 55 -13.04 -1.32 5.79
N PHE A 56 -14.08 -0.51 5.57
CA PHE A 56 -14.37 0.05 4.24
C PHE A 56 -13.22 0.95 3.73
N GLN A 57 -12.70 1.85 4.57
CA GLN A 57 -11.52 2.65 4.22
C GLN A 57 -10.31 1.77 3.89
N SER A 58 -10.13 0.68 4.64
CA SER A 58 -9.01 -0.27 4.46
C SER A 58 -9.11 -1.03 3.14
N GLU A 59 -10.30 -1.39 2.71
CA GLU A 59 -10.54 -2.04 1.41
C GLU A 59 -10.20 -1.10 0.26
N LEU A 60 -10.64 0.15 0.30
CA LEU A 60 -10.29 1.15 -0.71
C LEU A 60 -8.78 1.41 -0.77
N PHE A 61 -8.13 1.47 0.39
CA PHE A 61 -6.67 1.56 0.47
C PHE A 61 -6.00 0.37 -0.20
N ASN A 62 -6.45 -0.85 0.07
CA ASN A 62 -5.89 -2.06 -0.53
C ASN A 62 -6.05 -2.05 -2.06
N ARG A 63 -7.20 -1.62 -2.58
CA ARG A 63 -7.42 -1.47 -4.02
C ARG A 63 -6.47 -0.44 -4.63
N TYR A 64 -6.30 0.70 -3.97
CA TYR A 64 -5.35 1.73 -4.43
C TYR A 64 -3.91 1.20 -4.41
N LEU A 65 -3.51 0.54 -3.33
CA LEU A 65 -2.18 -0.07 -3.23
C LEU A 65 -1.96 -1.13 -4.34
N SER A 66 -2.97 -1.94 -4.66
CA SER A 66 -2.90 -2.90 -5.78
C SER A 66 -2.64 -2.20 -7.11
N LYS A 67 -3.30 -1.07 -7.38
CA LYS A 67 -3.03 -0.25 -8.57
C LYS A 67 -1.61 0.30 -8.60
N ARG A 68 -1.05 0.69 -7.46
CA ARG A 68 0.32 1.19 -7.36
C ARG A 68 1.36 0.07 -7.57
N VAL A 69 1.08 -1.13 -7.07
CA VAL A 69 1.89 -2.33 -7.33
C VAL A 69 1.82 -2.73 -8.80
N GLU A 70 0.61 -2.73 -9.39
CA GLU A 70 0.40 -2.98 -10.83
C GLU A 70 1.19 -1.98 -11.70
N LEU A 71 1.13 -0.67 -11.37
CA LEU A 71 1.94 0.35 -12.04
C LEU A 71 3.43 0.03 -11.97
N SER A 72 3.91 -0.43 -10.81
CA SER A 72 5.31 -0.77 -10.61
C SER A 72 5.74 -1.96 -11.48
N HIS A 73 4.90 -3.00 -11.58
CA HIS A 73 5.11 -4.13 -12.50
C HIS A 73 5.09 -3.66 -13.96
N PHE A 74 4.06 -2.94 -14.38
CA PHE A 74 3.92 -2.46 -15.74
C PHE A 74 5.07 -1.52 -16.15
N THR A 75 5.57 -0.71 -15.22
CA THR A 75 6.75 0.11 -15.47
C THR A 75 7.98 -0.74 -15.80
N ASN A 76 8.13 -1.92 -15.19
CA ASN A 76 9.24 -2.80 -15.51
C ASN A 76 9.03 -3.56 -16.82
N ASP A 77 7.82 -4.04 -17.08
CA ASP A 77 7.51 -5.00 -18.13
C ASP A 77 7.17 -4.33 -19.48
N PHE A 78 6.55 -3.15 -19.48
CA PHE A 78 6.07 -2.46 -20.67
C PHE A 78 7.00 -1.35 -21.15
N SER A 79 6.92 -1.01 -22.43
CA SER A 79 7.63 0.12 -23.03
C SER A 79 7.04 1.47 -22.59
N GLU A 80 7.81 2.57 -22.79
CA GLU A 80 7.29 3.94 -22.57
C GLU A 80 6.00 4.21 -23.33
N LYS A 81 5.89 3.74 -24.58
CA LYS A 81 4.71 3.95 -25.43
C LYS A 81 3.46 3.28 -24.84
N GLU A 82 3.60 2.07 -24.33
CA GLU A 82 2.51 1.33 -23.68
C GLU A 82 2.09 2.01 -22.38
N LEU A 83 3.03 2.46 -21.55
CA LEU A 83 2.74 3.21 -20.33
C LEU A 83 1.95 4.50 -20.60
N ILE A 84 2.33 5.25 -21.64
CA ILE A 84 1.61 6.45 -22.08
C ILE A 84 0.15 6.10 -22.43
N GLN A 85 -0.07 5.01 -23.15
CA GLN A 85 -1.42 4.59 -23.56
C GLN A 85 -2.27 4.12 -22.36
N ILE A 86 -1.69 3.31 -21.48
CA ILE A 86 -2.38 2.71 -20.31
C ILE A 86 -2.76 3.80 -19.31
N TYR A 87 -1.80 4.64 -18.93
CA TYR A 87 -1.98 5.61 -17.83
C TYR A 87 -2.31 7.03 -18.32
N LYS A 88 -2.34 7.27 -19.64
CA LYS A 88 -2.61 8.58 -20.25
C LYS A 88 -1.68 9.68 -19.72
N ILE A 89 -0.41 9.34 -19.55
CA ILE A 89 0.66 10.20 -19.05
C ILE A 89 1.49 10.78 -20.20
N SER A 90 2.26 11.82 -19.92
CA SER A 90 3.21 12.40 -20.86
C SER A 90 4.39 11.46 -21.11
N LYS A 91 5.15 11.75 -22.18
CA LYS A 91 6.39 11.03 -22.50
C LYS A 91 7.44 11.24 -21.40
N GLU A 92 7.48 12.43 -20.84
CA GLU A 92 8.38 12.82 -19.77
C GLU A 92 8.10 11.99 -18.51
N GLU A 93 6.83 11.88 -18.08
CA GLU A 93 6.43 11.05 -16.95
C GLU A 93 6.74 9.57 -17.15
N ALA A 94 6.49 9.03 -18.36
CA ALA A 94 6.84 7.65 -18.70
C ALA A 94 8.35 7.40 -18.58
N LYS A 95 9.19 8.34 -19.04
CA LYS A 95 10.65 8.26 -18.88
C LYS A 95 11.08 8.35 -17.42
N GLU A 96 10.49 9.23 -16.63
CA GLU A 96 10.77 9.37 -15.20
C GLU A 96 10.43 8.07 -14.44
N LEU A 97 9.30 7.43 -14.77
CA LEU A 97 8.95 6.12 -14.21
C LEU A 97 9.99 5.06 -14.57
N LYS A 98 10.40 4.97 -15.84
CA LYS A 98 11.38 3.99 -16.31
C LYS A 98 12.78 4.17 -15.74
N LYS A 99 13.18 5.39 -15.39
CA LYS A 99 14.48 5.68 -14.76
C LYS A 99 14.57 5.21 -13.30
N GLN A 100 13.45 4.94 -12.67
CA GLN A 100 13.43 4.49 -11.27
C GLN A 100 13.83 3.02 -11.17
N GLU A 101 14.95 2.74 -10.53
CA GLU A 101 15.50 1.38 -10.40
C GLU A 101 14.77 0.52 -9.36
N GLN A 102 14.30 1.14 -8.26
CA GLN A 102 13.57 0.43 -7.22
C GLN A 102 12.21 -0.09 -7.75
N PHE A 103 11.71 -1.17 -7.13
CA PHE A 103 10.44 -1.77 -7.54
C PHE A 103 9.28 -0.80 -7.39
N PHE A 104 9.00 -0.31 -6.19
CA PHE A 104 7.86 0.58 -5.95
C PHE A 104 8.15 1.98 -6.51
N LYS A 105 7.39 2.39 -7.52
CA LYS A 105 7.61 3.65 -8.23
C LYS A 105 6.99 4.81 -7.47
N LEU A 106 7.78 5.86 -7.22
CA LEU A 106 7.27 7.13 -6.70
C LEU A 106 6.64 7.96 -7.82
N LEU A 107 5.66 8.77 -7.46
CA LEU A 107 4.94 9.65 -8.39
C LEU A 107 5.06 11.11 -7.92
N LYS A 108 5.26 12.02 -8.88
CA LYS A 108 5.19 13.45 -8.60
C LYS A 108 3.78 13.80 -8.09
N GLY A 109 3.70 14.68 -7.09
CA GLY A 109 2.45 15.11 -6.46
C GLY A 109 1.87 14.11 -5.46
N GLU A 110 2.42 12.88 -5.31
CA GLU A 110 1.92 11.97 -4.30
C GLU A 110 2.30 12.39 -2.88
N VAL A 111 1.56 11.87 -1.92
CA VAL A 111 1.84 12.10 -0.49
C VAL A 111 2.92 11.13 -0.03
N LEU A 112 3.99 11.69 0.51
CA LEU A 112 5.08 10.99 1.16
C LEU A 112 5.03 11.23 2.67
N GLY A 113 5.65 10.37 3.43
CA GLY A 113 5.83 10.54 4.87
C GLY A 113 7.25 10.20 5.30
N HIS A 114 7.77 10.93 6.30
CA HIS A 114 9.03 10.57 6.94
C HIS A 114 8.91 9.20 7.60
N TYR A 115 9.79 8.30 7.22
CA TYR A 115 9.74 6.91 7.69
C TYR A 115 10.60 6.73 8.96
N PRO A 116 10.20 5.89 9.91
CA PRO A 116 8.96 5.12 9.97
C PRO A 116 7.77 5.88 10.59
N PHE A 117 8.00 7.06 11.16
CA PHE A 117 6.99 7.86 11.85
C PHE A 117 7.24 9.35 11.59
N GLY A 118 6.42 10.00 10.83
CA GLY A 118 6.62 11.40 10.58
C GLY A 118 5.48 12.09 9.83
N LYS A 119 5.66 13.38 9.62
CA LYS A 119 4.67 14.22 8.95
C LYS A 119 4.58 13.87 7.46
N CYS A 120 3.38 14.05 6.91
CA CYS A 120 3.13 13.95 5.47
C CYS A 120 3.57 15.24 4.76
N PHE A 121 4.00 15.09 3.53
CA PHE A 121 4.33 16.18 2.60
C PHE A 121 4.12 15.71 1.15
N LEU A 122 4.11 16.63 0.20
CA LEU A 122 3.97 16.31 -1.22
C LEU A 122 5.33 16.04 -1.88
N CYS A 123 5.37 15.09 -2.79
CA CYS A 123 6.49 14.83 -3.68
C CYS A 123 6.55 15.93 -4.76
N GLU A 124 7.24 17.03 -4.48
CA GLU A 124 7.41 18.14 -5.43
C GLU A 124 8.60 17.91 -6.36
N ASP A 125 9.73 17.49 -5.81
CA ASP A 125 10.96 17.12 -6.54
C ASP A 125 11.17 15.60 -6.48
N LEU A 126 10.72 14.91 -7.52
CA LEU A 126 10.81 13.46 -7.59
C LEU A 126 12.28 12.96 -7.50
N SER A 127 13.23 13.69 -8.07
CA SER A 127 14.64 13.26 -8.10
C SER A 127 15.25 13.29 -6.70
N ALA A 128 15.01 14.37 -5.94
CA ALA A 128 15.46 14.48 -4.56
C ALA A 128 14.79 13.43 -3.65
N GLU A 129 13.50 13.21 -3.83
CA GLU A 129 12.76 12.27 -2.99
C GLU A 129 13.08 10.80 -3.30
N LEU A 130 13.50 10.45 -4.52
CA LEU A 130 13.97 9.11 -4.86
C LEU A 130 15.22 8.70 -4.06
N GLU A 131 16.16 9.60 -3.87
CA GLU A 131 17.36 9.36 -3.03
C GLU A 131 16.96 9.04 -1.58
N ARG A 132 16.07 9.84 -1.02
CA ARG A 132 15.56 9.68 0.35
C ARG A 132 14.73 8.40 0.50
N PHE A 133 13.96 8.02 -0.53
CA PHE A 133 13.20 6.76 -0.54
C PHE A 133 14.13 5.54 -0.57
N ARG A 134 15.20 5.58 -1.37
CA ARG A 134 16.24 4.54 -1.39
C ARG A 134 16.99 4.44 -0.05
N ALA A 135 17.22 5.57 0.61
CA ALA A 135 17.79 5.63 1.95
C ALA A 135 16.83 5.18 3.06
N ARG A 136 15.55 4.95 2.73
CA ARG A 136 14.47 4.62 3.68
C ARG A 136 14.12 5.73 4.66
N ASP A 137 14.44 6.97 4.35
CA ASP A 137 14.11 8.15 5.17
C ASP A 137 12.64 8.55 5.00
N ILE A 138 12.06 8.17 3.88
CA ILE A 138 10.67 8.43 3.52
C ILE A 138 10.02 7.20 2.88
N SER A 139 8.67 7.20 2.82
CA SER A 139 7.92 6.24 2.02
C SER A 139 6.61 6.82 1.53
N ALA A 140 6.06 6.22 0.45
CA ALA A 140 4.80 6.62 -0.15
C ALA A 140 3.61 6.30 0.77
N MET A 141 2.63 7.21 0.82
CA MET A 141 1.45 7.08 1.67
C MET A 141 0.16 7.09 0.86
N GLY A 142 -0.64 6.04 1.00
CA GLY A 142 -1.96 5.92 0.40
C GLY A 142 -3.05 6.56 1.25
N LEU A 143 -4.16 6.86 0.61
CA LEU A 143 -5.32 7.51 1.22
C LEU A 143 -6.13 6.54 2.07
N LEU A 144 -6.44 6.92 3.31
CA LEU A 144 -7.58 6.46 4.08
C LEU A 144 -8.59 7.59 4.06
N ILE A 145 -9.60 7.49 3.20
CA ILE A 145 -10.50 8.59 2.85
C ILE A 145 -11.22 9.18 4.06
N GLY A 146 -11.31 10.50 4.14
CA GLY A 146 -12.02 11.26 5.18
C GLY A 146 -11.57 12.71 5.24
N VAL A 147 -12.18 13.50 6.13
CA VAL A 147 -12.04 14.97 6.17
C VAL A 147 -10.65 15.46 6.58
N LYS A 148 -9.87 14.65 7.33
CA LYS A 148 -8.55 15.04 7.85
C LYS A 148 -7.39 14.48 7.04
N ALA A 149 -7.66 13.74 5.96
CA ALA A 149 -6.59 13.17 5.14
C ALA A 149 -5.83 14.28 4.42
N TYR A 150 -4.50 14.21 4.43
CA TYR A 150 -3.64 15.09 3.65
C TYR A 150 -3.95 14.89 2.16
N GLU A 151 -4.09 15.95 1.39
CA GLU A 151 -4.52 15.88 0.00
C GLU A 151 -3.34 15.57 -0.94
N THR A 152 -3.60 14.76 -1.98
CA THR A 152 -2.64 14.47 -3.06
C THR A 152 -2.62 15.63 -4.04
N GLY A 153 -1.43 16.01 -4.50
CA GLY A 153 -1.26 17.01 -5.55
C GLY A 153 -1.67 16.50 -6.93
N GLU A 154 -1.75 17.40 -7.89
CA GLU A 154 -2.11 17.06 -9.27
C GLU A 154 -1.11 16.07 -9.89
N GLY A 155 -1.60 15.20 -10.79
CA GLY A 155 -0.80 14.24 -11.54
C GLY A 155 -1.35 12.81 -11.49
N LEU A 156 -0.52 11.85 -11.92
CA LEU A 156 -0.91 10.44 -12.02
C LEU A 156 -1.39 9.87 -10.67
N ALA A 157 -0.76 10.25 -9.54
CA ALA A 157 -1.14 9.76 -8.23
C ALA A 157 -2.60 10.12 -7.88
N LEU A 158 -3.00 11.38 -8.14
CA LEU A 158 -4.37 11.85 -7.91
C LEU A 158 -5.35 11.17 -8.87
N ASN A 159 -4.97 10.96 -10.12
CA ASN A 159 -5.83 10.27 -11.09
C ASN A 159 -6.14 8.83 -10.65
N LEU A 160 -5.13 8.09 -10.17
CA LEU A 160 -5.30 6.75 -9.63
C LEU A 160 -6.11 6.75 -8.31
N GLU A 161 -5.91 7.73 -7.43
CA GLU A 161 -6.76 7.91 -6.24
C GLU A 161 -8.22 8.13 -6.65
N ASN A 162 -8.48 9.06 -7.56
CA ASN A 162 -9.83 9.38 -8.01
C ASN A 162 -10.53 8.19 -8.66
N GLU A 163 -9.82 7.34 -9.42
CA GLU A 163 -10.38 6.11 -10.00
C GLU A 163 -10.96 5.19 -8.91
N ILE A 164 -10.24 5.05 -7.79
CA ILE A 164 -10.63 4.14 -6.71
C ILE A 164 -11.63 4.75 -5.73
N PHE A 165 -11.47 6.04 -5.41
CA PHE A 165 -12.20 6.68 -4.32
C PHE A 165 -13.42 7.48 -4.75
N LYS A 166 -13.68 7.68 -6.07
CA LYS A 166 -14.77 8.51 -6.60
C LYS A 166 -16.13 8.23 -5.96
N ASP A 167 -16.51 6.95 -5.83
CA ASP A 167 -17.81 6.55 -5.29
C ASP A 167 -17.88 6.66 -3.76
N ALA A 168 -16.73 6.82 -3.09
CA ALA A 168 -16.67 7.01 -1.65
C ALA A 168 -16.61 8.49 -1.24
N LEU A 169 -16.43 9.42 -2.20
CA LEU A 169 -16.35 10.86 -1.92
C LEU A 169 -17.64 11.39 -1.28
N GLU A 170 -18.79 10.85 -1.64
CA GLU A 170 -20.09 11.21 -1.04
C GLU A 170 -20.14 10.95 0.48
N PHE A 171 -19.34 10.01 0.97
CA PHE A 171 -19.25 9.67 2.39
C PHE A 171 -18.08 10.32 3.12
N LYS A 172 -17.23 11.11 2.43
CA LYS A 172 -15.99 11.71 2.99
C LYS A 172 -16.25 12.42 4.31
N ALA A 173 -17.35 13.18 4.41
CA ALA A 173 -17.74 13.92 5.61
C ALA A 173 -18.07 13.03 6.83
N LYS A 174 -18.37 11.76 6.62
CA LYS A 174 -18.71 10.79 7.68
C LYS A 174 -17.47 10.02 8.21
N MET A 175 -16.28 10.29 7.68
CA MET A 175 -15.05 9.60 8.00
C MET A 175 -13.95 10.57 8.40
N GLN A 176 -13.12 10.20 9.39
CA GLN A 176 -12.01 11.05 9.85
C GLN A 176 -10.93 11.20 8.77
N GLY A 177 -10.50 10.11 8.21
CA GLY A 177 -9.42 10.06 7.22
C GLY A 177 -8.01 10.23 7.79
N SER A 178 -7.05 9.72 7.06
CA SER A 178 -5.62 9.85 7.33
C SER A 178 -4.79 9.37 6.13
N ARG A 179 -3.47 9.29 6.30
CA ARG A 179 -2.56 8.63 5.36
C ARG A 179 -1.92 7.41 6.02
N ARG A 180 -1.64 6.38 5.22
CA ARG A 180 -0.98 5.15 5.65
C ARG A 180 0.14 4.82 4.68
N PHE A 181 1.30 4.40 5.19
CA PHE A 181 2.39 3.91 4.36
C PHE A 181 1.95 2.75 3.47
N MET A 182 2.19 2.88 2.17
CA MET A 182 1.93 1.85 1.16
C MET A 182 3.09 0.87 1.06
N TRP A 183 4.31 1.35 1.25
CA TRP A 183 5.53 0.56 1.17
C TRP A 183 6.26 0.58 2.50
N ARG A 184 6.64 -0.59 3.01
CA ARG A 184 7.33 -0.75 4.28
C ARG A 184 8.46 -1.75 4.17
N TYR A 185 9.32 -1.78 5.17
CA TYR A 185 10.51 -2.62 5.22
C TYR A 185 10.42 -3.60 6.37
N LEU A 186 10.98 -4.79 6.17
CA LEU A 186 11.22 -5.74 7.25
C LEU A 186 12.50 -5.34 7.99
N GLU A 187 12.43 -5.30 9.30
CA GLU A 187 13.57 -5.04 10.15
C GLU A 187 14.00 -6.33 10.84
N GLU A 188 15.29 -6.46 11.12
CA GLU A 188 15.88 -7.60 11.84
C GLU A 188 15.54 -8.96 11.22
N LEU A 189 15.42 -9.05 9.90
CA LEU A 189 15.03 -10.27 9.22
C LEU A 189 16.10 -11.36 9.40
N LYS A 190 15.73 -12.45 10.04
CA LYS A 190 16.52 -13.66 10.24
C LYS A 190 15.75 -14.85 9.73
N TRP A 191 16.47 -15.86 9.22
CA TRP A 191 15.84 -17.10 8.83
C TRP A 191 16.79 -18.28 9.10
N ARG A 192 16.21 -19.45 9.37
CA ARG A 192 16.93 -20.72 9.51
C ARG A 192 16.05 -21.87 9.06
N TYR A 193 16.66 -22.91 8.58
CA TYR A 193 16.00 -24.19 8.33
C TYR A 193 16.33 -25.16 9.47
N ASP A 194 15.29 -25.71 10.09
CA ASP A 194 15.39 -26.76 11.12
C ASP A 194 15.28 -28.10 10.41
N GLU A 195 16.41 -28.81 10.25
CA GLU A 195 16.48 -30.06 9.50
C GLU A 195 15.73 -31.20 10.21
N GLU A 196 15.73 -31.23 11.56
CA GLU A 196 15.08 -32.29 12.32
C GLU A 196 13.56 -32.25 12.18
N LYS A 197 13.00 -31.05 12.12
CA LYS A 197 11.55 -30.81 12.02
C LYS A 197 11.10 -30.53 10.58
N ALA A 198 12.03 -30.42 9.64
CA ALA A 198 11.78 -29.93 8.29
C ALA A 198 11.03 -28.58 8.24
N HIS A 199 11.34 -27.68 9.18
CA HIS A 199 10.67 -26.38 9.30
C HIS A 199 11.57 -25.25 8.80
N PHE A 200 11.00 -24.36 7.98
CA PHE A 200 11.59 -23.07 7.69
C PHE A 200 11.12 -22.06 8.74
N CYS A 201 12.05 -21.56 9.56
CA CYS A 201 11.79 -20.57 10.58
C CYS A 201 12.20 -19.19 10.07
N ILE A 202 11.32 -18.22 10.23
CA ILE A 202 11.57 -16.82 9.89
C ILE A 202 11.23 -15.94 11.09
N GLU A 203 12.11 -14.99 11.37
CA GLU A 203 11.96 -14.01 12.45
C GLU A 203 12.18 -12.62 11.88
N PHE A 204 11.30 -11.69 12.16
CA PHE A 204 11.40 -10.30 11.71
C PHE A 204 10.64 -9.37 12.64
N PHE A 205 11.03 -8.11 12.64
CA PHE A 205 10.30 -7.05 13.30
C PHE A 205 9.43 -6.27 12.29
N LEU A 206 8.20 -5.97 12.70
CA LEU A 206 7.25 -5.16 11.94
C LEU A 206 6.84 -3.92 12.73
N GLN A 207 6.89 -2.79 12.08
CA GLN A 207 6.35 -1.55 12.62
C GLN A 207 4.83 -1.66 12.83
N LYS A 208 4.33 -1.01 13.89
CA LYS A 208 2.89 -0.96 14.22
C LYS A 208 2.05 -0.59 12.99
N GLY A 209 0.98 -1.34 12.76
CA GLY A 209 0.07 -1.14 11.64
C GLY A 209 0.41 -1.99 10.41
N SER A 210 1.45 -2.83 10.44
CA SER A 210 1.69 -3.86 9.43
C SER A 210 1.20 -5.22 9.91
N TYR A 211 1.00 -6.15 8.98
CA TYR A 211 0.44 -7.47 9.24
C TYR A 211 1.44 -8.55 8.86
N ALA A 212 1.84 -9.40 9.82
CA ALA A 212 2.75 -10.50 9.56
C ALA A 212 2.19 -11.50 8.54
N THR A 213 0.88 -11.70 8.53
CA THR A 213 0.20 -12.55 7.54
C THR A 213 0.41 -12.07 6.12
N VAL A 214 0.34 -10.76 5.87
CA VAL A 214 0.63 -10.16 4.55
C VAL A 214 2.07 -10.43 4.11
N VAL A 215 3.03 -10.30 5.03
CA VAL A 215 4.44 -10.61 4.76
C VAL A 215 4.62 -12.08 4.43
N LEU A 216 3.96 -12.98 5.17
CA LEU A 216 4.05 -14.43 4.94
C LEU A 216 3.41 -14.82 3.59
N GLU A 217 2.26 -14.27 3.24
CA GLU A 217 1.62 -14.48 1.93
C GLU A 217 2.52 -14.03 0.78
N GLU A 218 3.16 -12.89 0.95
CA GLU A 218 4.15 -12.37 0.00
C GLU A 218 5.36 -13.30 -0.14
N ILE A 219 5.90 -13.85 0.98
CA ILE A 219 7.03 -14.77 0.98
C ILE A 219 6.67 -16.12 0.34
N LEU A 220 5.49 -16.63 0.59
CA LEU A 220 5.05 -17.94 0.13
C LEU A 220 4.43 -17.91 -1.27
N HIS A 221 4.20 -16.74 -1.84
CA HIS A 221 3.45 -16.54 -3.10
C HIS A 221 2.10 -17.26 -3.08
N ASN A 222 1.48 -17.35 -1.91
CA ASN A 222 0.23 -18.07 -1.71
C ASN A 222 -0.61 -17.38 -0.65
N THR A 223 -1.93 -17.41 -0.84
CA THR A 223 -2.88 -16.95 0.17
C THR A 223 -2.96 -18.01 1.27
N ILE A 224 -2.43 -17.70 2.46
CA ILE A 224 -2.39 -18.64 3.60
C ILE A 224 -3.77 -18.74 4.27
N PHE A 225 -4.58 -17.70 4.13
CA PHE A 225 -5.84 -17.51 4.84
C PHE A 225 -6.94 -17.08 3.87
N SER A 226 -7.38 -17.98 3.02
CA SER A 226 -8.57 -17.81 2.14
C SER A 226 -9.81 -18.41 2.78
#